data_72c9f95031cf772355c2eb813ab8305f
#
_entry.id   72c9f95031cf772355c2eb813ab8305f
#
_cell.length_a   1.000
_cell.length_b   1.000
_cell.length_c   1.000
_cell.angle_alpha   90.00
_cell.angle_beta   90.00
_cell.angle_gamma   90.00
#
_symmetry.space_group_name_H-M   'P 1'
#
loop_
_entity.id
_entity.type
_entity.pdbx_description
1 polymer ?
#
loop_
_entity_poly.entity_id
_entity_poly.type
_entity_poly.pdbx_seq_one_letter_code
_entity_poly.pdbx_strand_id
1 'polypeptide(L)'
;MSNYQVIARKYRPQCFRDMIGQDAIVSTLKNAIEFKRVAHAYLFCGPRGTGKTSTARIFAKALNCDKIQKDFEPCNECQSCKEITSGASLEVLEIDGASNRGIDEIRKISELLEFAPIQGKYKIIVIDEVHMLTKEAFNALLKVLEEPPPYAKFFFATT
;
A
#
# COMPACT_ATOMS: atom_id res chain seq x y z
N MET A 1 24.55 -19.76 -1.75
CA MET A 1 24.12 -19.07 -0.50
C MET A 1 22.61 -19.24 -0.35
N SER A 2 22.17 -19.97 0.66
CA SER A 2 20.74 -20.14 0.93
C SER A 2 20.18 -18.81 1.42
N ASN A 3 19.32 -18.19 0.63
CA ASN A 3 18.50 -17.05 1.08
C ASN A 3 17.55 -17.55 2.17
N TYR A 4 17.97 -17.44 3.40
CA TYR A 4 17.10 -17.71 4.54
C TYR A 4 16.01 -16.61 4.59
N GLN A 5 14.83 -16.92 4.07
CA GLN A 5 13.66 -16.07 4.24
C GLN A 5 12.83 -16.58 5.42
N VAL A 6 12.47 -15.67 6.33
CA VAL A 6 11.54 -15.98 7.40
C VAL A 6 10.24 -16.53 6.81
N ILE A 7 9.73 -17.62 7.37
CA ILE A 7 8.53 -18.34 6.88
C ILE A 7 7.35 -17.39 6.63
N ALA A 8 7.10 -16.44 7.53
CA ALA A 8 6.04 -15.44 7.39
C ALA A 8 6.20 -14.54 6.16
N ARG A 9 7.41 -14.39 5.66
CA ARG A 9 7.71 -13.60 4.45
C ARG A 9 7.58 -14.44 3.18
N LYS A 10 7.97 -15.70 3.25
CA LYS A 10 7.93 -16.65 2.14
C LYS A 10 6.50 -16.97 1.70
N TYR A 11 5.58 -17.08 2.65
CA TYR A 11 4.18 -17.45 2.41
C TYR A 11 3.21 -16.26 2.41
N ARG A 12 3.72 -15.02 2.32
CA ARG A 12 2.87 -13.85 2.23
C ARG A 12 2.09 -13.87 0.91
N PRO A 13 0.76 -13.65 0.94
CA PRO A 13 -0.05 -13.60 -0.29
C PRO A 13 0.48 -12.58 -1.29
N GLN A 14 0.47 -12.92 -2.57
CA GLN A 14 0.95 -12.08 -3.66
C GLN A 14 -0.18 -11.61 -4.59
N CYS A 15 -1.36 -12.16 -4.44
CA CYS A 15 -2.56 -11.77 -5.21
C CYS A 15 -3.80 -11.91 -4.33
N PHE A 16 -4.89 -11.31 -4.77
CA PHE A 16 -6.14 -11.30 -3.99
C PHE A 16 -6.70 -12.71 -3.76
N ARG A 17 -6.58 -13.59 -4.75
CA ARG A 17 -7.07 -14.98 -4.62
C ARG A 17 -6.35 -15.78 -3.54
N ASP A 18 -5.14 -15.37 -3.14
CA ASP A 18 -4.39 -16.03 -2.06
C ASP A 18 -4.83 -15.55 -0.67
N MET A 19 -5.67 -14.53 -0.60
CA MET A 19 -6.20 -13.99 0.66
C MET A 19 -7.31 -14.89 1.19
N ILE A 20 -7.12 -15.47 2.37
CA ILE A 20 -8.07 -16.37 3.01
C ILE A 20 -8.97 -15.60 3.97
N GLY A 21 -10.29 -15.80 3.86
CA GLY A 21 -11.27 -15.23 4.79
C GLY A 21 -11.48 -13.72 4.66
N GLN A 22 -11.09 -13.11 3.52
CA GLN A 22 -11.18 -11.67 3.28
C GLN A 22 -12.02 -11.34 2.02
N ASP A 23 -12.98 -12.18 1.69
CA ASP A 23 -13.72 -12.07 0.43
C ASP A 23 -14.46 -10.73 0.26
N ALA A 24 -15.06 -10.21 1.33
CA ALA A 24 -15.75 -8.92 1.29
C ALA A 24 -14.81 -7.75 1.01
N ILE A 25 -13.64 -7.73 1.64
CA ILE A 25 -12.61 -6.70 1.42
C ILE A 25 -12.06 -6.81 0.00
N VAL A 26 -11.72 -8.01 -0.44
CA VAL A 26 -11.22 -8.28 -1.79
C VAL A 26 -12.22 -7.81 -2.84
N SER A 27 -13.50 -8.15 -2.71
CA SER A 27 -14.56 -7.70 -3.61
C SER A 27 -14.66 -6.19 -3.66
N THR A 28 -14.60 -5.52 -2.51
CA THR A 28 -14.66 -4.06 -2.42
C THR A 28 -13.49 -3.41 -3.17
N LEU A 29 -12.28 -3.92 -3.00
CA LEU A 29 -11.09 -3.37 -3.66
C LEU A 29 -11.10 -3.63 -5.17
N LYS A 30 -11.49 -4.82 -5.60
CA LYS A 30 -11.64 -5.16 -7.01
C LYS A 30 -12.70 -4.29 -7.69
N ASN A 31 -13.83 -4.07 -7.04
CA ASN A 31 -14.88 -3.19 -7.54
C ASN A 31 -14.39 -1.74 -7.68
N ALA A 32 -13.60 -1.25 -6.75
CA ALA A 32 -13.00 0.08 -6.84
C ALA A 32 -12.13 0.22 -8.10
N ILE A 33 -11.37 -0.81 -8.45
CA ILE A 33 -10.56 -0.84 -9.68
C ILE A 33 -11.46 -0.91 -10.92
N GLU A 34 -12.42 -1.82 -10.94
CA GLU A 34 -13.33 -2.06 -12.06
C GLU A 34 -14.13 -0.80 -12.42
N PHE A 35 -14.72 -0.17 -11.43
CA PHE A 35 -15.55 1.03 -11.64
C PHE A 35 -14.74 2.34 -11.65
N LYS A 36 -13.40 2.26 -11.58
CA LYS A 36 -12.50 3.43 -11.56
C LYS A 36 -12.86 4.43 -10.46
N ARG A 37 -13.24 3.90 -9.30
CA ARG A 37 -13.63 4.67 -8.11
C ARG A 37 -12.69 4.38 -6.93
N VAL A 38 -11.41 4.55 -7.16
CA VAL A 38 -10.41 4.38 -6.12
C VAL A 38 -10.39 5.62 -5.23
N ALA A 39 -10.67 5.44 -3.93
CA ALA A 39 -10.62 6.52 -2.96
C ALA A 39 -9.20 7.04 -2.75
N HIS A 40 -9.06 8.25 -2.20
CA HIS A 40 -7.76 8.81 -1.85
C HIS A 40 -7.09 8.09 -0.67
N ALA A 41 -7.87 7.55 0.25
CA ALA A 41 -7.37 6.86 1.42
C ALA A 41 -8.22 5.63 1.77
N TYR A 42 -7.55 4.60 2.25
CA TYR A 42 -8.15 3.38 2.79
C TYR A 42 -7.59 3.10 4.18
N LEU A 43 -8.45 2.69 5.08
CA LEU A 43 -8.06 2.28 6.43
C LEU A 43 -8.37 0.79 6.62
N PHE A 44 -7.33 0.00 6.78
CA PHE A 44 -7.44 -1.43 7.07
C PHE A 44 -7.34 -1.64 8.58
N CYS A 45 -8.44 -2.04 9.20
CA CYS A 45 -8.53 -2.29 10.64
C CYS A 45 -8.66 -3.78 10.91
N GLY A 46 -8.06 -4.23 11.99
CA GLY A 46 -8.22 -5.61 12.47
C GLY A 46 -7.05 -6.07 13.32
N PRO A 47 -7.19 -7.23 13.99
CA PRO A 47 -6.11 -7.80 14.79
C PRO A 47 -4.86 -8.09 13.98
N ARG A 48 -3.74 -8.27 14.68
CA ARG A 48 -2.48 -8.71 14.04
C ARG A 48 -2.69 -10.04 13.33
N GLY A 49 -2.01 -10.21 12.19
CA GLY A 49 -2.05 -11.46 11.41
C GLY A 49 -3.28 -11.62 10.52
N THR A 50 -4.13 -10.62 10.36
CA THR A 50 -5.31 -10.65 9.47
C THR A 50 -5.01 -10.28 8.03
N GLY A 51 -3.75 -9.98 7.70
CA GLY A 51 -3.32 -9.69 6.32
C GLY A 51 -3.53 -8.24 5.88
N LYS A 52 -3.66 -7.28 6.80
CA LYS A 52 -3.86 -5.86 6.47
C LYS A 52 -2.77 -5.31 5.55
N THR A 53 -1.52 -5.47 5.94
CA THR A 53 -0.36 -4.99 5.16
C THR A 53 -0.23 -5.75 3.83
N SER A 54 -0.48 -7.05 3.84
CA SER A 54 -0.49 -7.86 2.61
C SER A 54 -1.57 -7.39 1.63
N THR A 55 -2.76 -7.12 2.14
CA THR A 55 -3.88 -6.57 1.33
C THR A 55 -3.51 -5.23 0.72
N ALA A 56 -2.93 -4.33 1.51
CA ALA A 56 -2.48 -3.02 1.03
C ALA A 56 -1.44 -3.15 -0.10
N ARG A 57 -0.47 -4.04 0.04
CA ARG A 57 0.54 -4.28 -1.00
C ARG A 57 -0.04 -4.88 -2.27
N ILE A 58 -0.94 -5.85 -2.15
CA ILE A 58 -1.61 -6.45 -3.31
C ILE A 58 -2.43 -5.40 -4.05
N PHE A 59 -3.16 -4.57 -3.31
CA PHE A 59 -3.93 -3.48 -3.89
C PHE A 59 -3.03 -2.47 -4.60
N ALA A 60 -1.91 -2.09 -3.98
CA ALA A 60 -0.91 -1.22 -4.60
C ALA A 60 -0.36 -1.81 -5.91
N LYS A 61 -0.05 -3.10 -5.92
CA LYS A 61 0.37 -3.80 -7.15
C LYS A 61 -0.72 -3.77 -8.22
N ALA A 62 -1.95 -4.07 -7.86
CA ALA A 62 -3.07 -4.06 -8.81
C ALA A 62 -3.30 -2.67 -9.43
N LEU A 63 -3.19 -1.61 -8.63
CA LEU A 63 -3.34 -0.23 -9.10
C LEU A 63 -2.23 0.22 -10.05
N ASN A 64 -1.00 -0.23 -9.85
CA ASN A 64 0.16 0.15 -10.64
C ASN A 64 0.64 -0.95 -11.61
N CYS A 65 -0.09 -2.03 -11.73
CA CYS A 65 0.27 -3.13 -12.63
C CYS A 65 0.14 -2.72 -14.10
N ASP A 66 1.19 -2.98 -14.88
CA ASP A 66 1.19 -2.68 -16.33
C ASP A 66 0.32 -3.66 -17.13
N LYS A 67 0.12 -4.87 -16.60
CA LYS A 67 -0.59 -5.98 -17.25
C LYS A 67 -1.58 -6.62 -16.29
N ILE A 68 -2.51 -5.82 -15.77
CA ILE A 68 -3.51 -6.34 -14.85
C ILE A 68 -4.28 -7.52 -15.48
N GLN A 69 -4.40 -8.59 -14.71
CA GLN A 69 -5.03 -9.82 -15.17
C GLN A 69 -6.55 -9.72 -15.13
N LYS A 70 -7.21 -10.73 -15.69
CA LYS A 70 -8.66 -10.92 -15.52
C LYS A 70 -8.97 -10.95 -14.02
N ASP A 71 -10.15 -10.44 -13.67
CA ASP A 71 -10.57 -10.38 -12.28
C ASP A 71 -9.71 -9.43 -11.42
N PHE A 72 -9.03 -8.46 -12.06
CA PHE A 72 -8.26 -7.39 -11.42
C PHE A 72 -7.12 -7.87 -10.51
N GLU A 73 -6.57 -9.04 -10.81
CA GLU A 73 -5.37 -9.54 -10.14
C GLU A 73 -4.10 -8.89 -10.68
N PRO A 74 -3.12 -8.54 -9.82
CA PRO A 74 -1.82 -8.11 -10.29
C PRO A 74 -1.10 -9.24 -11.03
N CYS A 75 -0.34 -8.92 -12.08
CA CYS A 75 0.34 -9.94 -12.87
C CYS A 75 1.54 -10.57 -12.16
N ASN A 76 2.13 -9.90 -11.18
CA ASN A 76 3.35 -10.30 -10.46
C ASN A 76 4.60 -10.49 -11.33
N GLU A 77 4.56 -10.11 -12.60
CA GLU A 77 5.64 -10.31 -13.57
C GLU A 77 6.19 -9.00 -14.13
N CYS A 78 5.37 -7.94 -14.18
CA CYS A 78 5.83 -6.64 -14.67
C CYS A 78 6.81 -5.99 -13.68
N GLN A 79 7.56 -5.02 -14.15
CA GLN A 79 8.55 -4.30 -13.36
C GLN A 79 7.93 -3.69 -12.10
N SER A 80 6.79 -3.04 -12.24
CA SER A 80 6.07 -2.43 -11.12
C SER A 80 5.70 -3.45 -10.04
N CYS A 81 5.12 -4.59 -10.40
CA CYS A 81 4.79 -5.65 -9.45
C CYS A 81 6.02 -6.19 -8.73
N LYS A 82 7.11 -6.42 -9.45
CA LYS A 82 8.37 -6.93 -8.89
C LYS A 82 9.00 -5.93 -7.90
N GLU A 83 9.04 -4.67 -8.25
CA GLU A 83 9.57 -3.62 -7.38
C GLU A 83 8.74 -3.42 -6.12
N ILE A 84 7.42 -3.44 -6.22
CA ILE A 84 6.54 -3.35 -5.05
C ILE A 84 6.73 -4.56 -4.13
N THR A 85 6.83 -5.75 -4.68
CA THR A 85 7.05 -6.98 -3.91
C THR A 85 8.39 -6.95 -3.18
N SER A 86 9.46 -6.45 -3.81
CA SER A 86 10.80 -6.36 -3.21
C SER A 86 10.99 -5.16 -2.28
N GLY A 87 10.08 -4.20 -2.30
CA GLY A 87 10.21 -2.94 -1.55
C GLY A 87 11.10 -1.90 -2.23
N ALA A 88 11.44 -2.10 -3.50
CA ALA A 88 12.31 -1.21 -4.27
C ALA A 88 11.56 -0.18 -5.13
N SER A 89 10.22 -0.17 -5.08
CA SER A 89 9.42 0.76 -5.87
C SER A 89 9.63 2.21 -5.45
N LEU A 90 9.83 3.08 -6.43
CA LEU A 90 9.86 4.53 -6.22
C LEU A 90 8.45 5.15 -6.13
N GLU A 91 7.44 4.40 -6.54
CA GLU A 91 6.04 4.87 -6.58
C GLU A 91 5.22 4.37 -5.40
N VAL A 92 5.73 3.39 -4.64
CA VAL A 92 5.07 2.86 -3.45
C VAL A 92 6.04 2.94 -2.26
N LEU A 93 5.77 3.86 -1.35
CA LEU A 93 6.51 4.02 -0.11
C LEU A 93 5.77 3.30 1.02
N GLU A 94 6.45 2.40 1.70
CA GLU A 94 5.92 1.70 2.87
C GLU A 94 6.64 2.17 4.13
N ILE A 95 5.88 2.63 5.12
CA ILE A 95 6.37 3.11 6.41
C ILE A 95 5.77 2.25 7.51
N ASP A 96 6.61 1.76 8.40
CA ASP A 96 6.19 1.16 9.66
C ASP A 96 6.09 2.27 10.72
N GLY A 97 4.88 2.64 11.11
CA GLY A 97 4.62 3.68 12.10
C GLY A 97 5.16 3.34 13.49
N ALA A 98 5.35 2.07 13.83
CA ALA A 98 5.95 1.66 15.10
C ALA A 98 7.44 1.98 15.17
N SER A 99 8.17 1.86 14.06
CA SER A 99 9.61 2.11 13.96
C SER A 99 9.93 3.54 13.53
N ASN A 100 9.04 4.20 12.77
CA ASN A 100 9.23 5.51 12.16
C ASN A 100 8.09 6.46 12.57
N ARG A 101 8.07 6.86 13.82
CA ARG A 101 6.97 7.56 14.48
C ARG A 101 6.96 9.08 14.27
N GLY A 102 8.09 9.65 13.85
CA GLY A 102 8.34 11.08 13.87
C GLY A 102 7.86 11.83 12.62
N ILE A 103 7.82 13.15 12.74
CA ILE A 103 7.39 14.08 11.68
C ILE A 103 8.28 14.03 10.44
N ASP A 104 9.55 13.64 10.56
CA ASP A 104 10.49 13.61 9.44
C ASP A 104 10.07 12.59 8.37
N GLU A 105 9.45 11.48 8.76
CA GLU A 105 8.90 10.50 7.82
C GLU A 105 7.74 11.09 7.02
N ILE A 106 6.91 11.92 7.65
CA ILE A 106 5.79 12.58 6.97
C ILE A 106 6.29 13.66 6.01
N ARG A 107 7.38 14.35 6.36
CA ARG A 107 8.04 15.30 5.44
C ARG A 107 8.54 14.61 4.17
N LYS A 108 9.14 13.44 4.29
CA LYS A 108 9.55 12.61 3.14
C LYS A 108 8.38 12.26 2.24
N ILE A 109 7.21 11.96 2.82
CA ILE A 109 5.98 11.73 2.06
C ILE A 109 5.62 12.97 1.26
N SER A 110 5.61 14.14 1.90
CA SER A 110 5.28 15.40 1.23
C SER A 110 6.21 15.68 0.05
N GLU A 111 7.52 15.50 0.24
CA GLU A 111 8.53 15.65 -0.81
C GLU A 111 8.30 14.67 -1.97
N LEU A 112 7.99 13.41 -1.67
CA LEU A 112 7.70 12.39 -2.68
C LEU A 112 6.48 12.76 -3.53
N LEU A 113 5.47 13.36 -2.91
CA LEU A 113 4.21 13.73 -3.57
C LEU A 113 4.28 15.02 -4.38
N GLU A 114 5.38 15.77 -4.31
CA GLU A 114 5.58 16.95 -5.18
C GLU A 114 5.68 16.58 -6.66
N PHE A 115 6.06 15.34 -6.95
CA PHE A 115 6.27 14.85 -8.31
C PHE A 115 5.25 13.76 -8.67
N ALA A 116 4.71 13.85 -9.91
CA ALA A 116 3.84 12.83 -10.45
C ALA A 116 4.57 11.49 -10.64
N PRO A 117 3.85 10.34 -10.69
CA PRO A 117 4.48 9.04 -10.92
C PRO A 117 5.24 9.00 -12.25
N ILE A 118 6.42 8.40 -12.23
CA ILE A 118 7.23 8.13 -13.43
C ILE A 118 6.79 6.81 -14.05
N GLN A 119 6.52 5.82 -13.20
CA GLN A 119 6.02 4.50 -13.59
C GLN A 119 4.69 4.23 -12.88
N GLY A 120 3.79 3.51 -13.53
CA GLY A 120 2.48 3.26 -12.96
C GLY A 120 1.56 4.47 -12.98
N LYS A 121 0.46 4.39 -12.27
CA LYS A 121 -0.62 5.41 -12.29
C LYS A 121 -0.65 6.27 -11.03
N TYR A 122 -0.18 5.73 -9.91
CA TYR A 122 -0.34 6.34 -8.60
C TYR A 122 0.95 6.34 -7.79
N LYS A 123 1.11 7.38 -6.98
CA LYS A 123 2.01 7.39 -5.84
C LYS A 123 1.24 6.85 -4.64
N ILE A 124 1.69 5.74 -4.07
CA ILE A 124 0.99 5.05 -3.00
C ILE A 124 1.82 5.06 -1.73
N ILE A 125 1.23 5.54 -0.66
CA ILE A 125 1.85 5.59 0.66
C ILE A 125 1.15 4.57 1.55
N VAL A 126 1.89 3.56 1.99
CA VAL A 126 1.40 2.55 2.93
C VAL A 126 1.99 2.85 4.31
N ILE A 127 1.17 3.10 5.30
CA ILE A 127 1.59 3.30 6.68
C ILE A 127 0.99 2.19 7.53
N ASP A 128 1.84 1.26 7.95
CA ASP A 128 1.47 0.22 8.89
C ASP A 128 1.55 0.75 10.32
N GLU A 129 0.68 0.26 11.21
CA GLU A 129 0.60 0.72 12.59
C GLU A 129 0.49 2.26 12.70
N VAL A 130 -0.38 2.86 11.91
CA VAL A 130 -0.54 4.32 11.80
C VAL A 130 -0.88 4.98 13.14
N HIS A 131 -1.54 4.26 14.07
CA HIS A 131 -1.86 4.73 15.41
C HIS A 131 -0.61 4.97 16.30
N MET A 132 0.55 4.46 15.90
CA MET A 132 1.81 4.62 16.63
C MET A 132 2.57 5.91 16.26
N LEU A 133 2.11 6.65 15.28
CA LEU A 133 2.69 7.95 14.92
C LEU A 133 2.57 8.94 16.08
N THR A 134 3.57 9.83 16.21
CA THR A 134 3.47 10.96 17.15
C THR A 134 2.32 11.88 16.75
N LYS A 135 1.83 12.67 17.71
CA LYS A 135 0.75 13.64 17.46
C LYS A 135 1.14 14.65 16.37
N GLU A 136 2.37 15.11 16.39
CA GLU A 136 2.91 16.05 15.40
C GLU A 136 2.97 15.42 14.01
N ALA A 137 3.43 14.18 13.91
CA ALA A 137 3.47 13.42 12.66
C ALA A 137 2.06 13.18 12.11
N PHE A 138 1.13 12.79 12.98
CA PHE A 138 -0.27 12.56 12.60
C PHE A 138 -0.93 13.85 12.10
N ASN A 139 -0.73 14.97 12.77
CA ASN A 139 -1.26 16.26 12.34
C ASN A 139 -0.67 16.70 11.00
N ALA A 140 0.61 16.47 10.76
CA ALA A 140 1.26 16.75 9.48
C ALA A 140 0.67 15.87 8.36
N LEU A 141 0.39 14.59 8.65
CA LEU A 141 -0.26 13.67 7.72
C LEU A 141 -1.67 14.14 7.35
N LEU A 142 -2.45 14.60 8.32
CA LEU A 142 -3.79 15.13 8.06
C LEU A 142 -3.78 16.30 7.08
N LYS A 143 -2.79 17.18 7.16
CA LYS A 143 -2.63 18.30 6.20
C LYS A 143 -2.40 17.80 4.77
N VAL A 144 -1.62 16.74 4.60
CA VAL A 144 -1.40 16.12 3.27
C VAL A 144 -2.70 15.50 2.74
N LEU A 145 -3.52 14.93 3.63
CA LEU A 145 -4.80 14.30 3.27
C LEU A 145 -5.91 15.28 2.93
N GLU A 146 -5.83 16.52 3.39
CA GLU A 146 -6.85 17.56 3.10
C GLU A 146 -6.89 17.95 1.63
N GLU A 147 -5.72 18.09 1.01
CA GLU A 147 -5.59 18.44 -0.41
C GLU A 147 -4.57 17.52 -1.12
N PRO A 148 -4.89 16.23 -1.29
CA PRO A 148 -3.96 15.31 -1.90
C PRO A 148 -3.86 15.54 -3.41
N PRO A 149 -2.69 15.35 -4.03
CA PRO A 149 -2.60 15.29 -5.49
C PRO A 149 -3.50 14.17 -6.03
N PRO A 150 -4.07 14.30 -7.24
CA PRO A 150 -4.99 13.29 -7.77
C PRO A 150 -4.36 11.92 -7.98
N TYR A 151 -3.03 11.86 -8.11
CA TYR A 151 -2.28 10.61 -8.24
C TYR A 151 -1.87 9.98 -6.90
N ALA A 152 -2.12 10.65 -5.77
CA ALA A 152 -1.73 10.15 -4.45
C ALA A 152 -2.80 9.24 -3.87
N LYS A 153 -2.38 8.08 -3.34
CA LYS A 153 -3.22 7.14 -2.59
C LYS A 153 -2.57 6.78 -1.27
N PHE A 154 -3.37 6.71 -0.24
CA PHE A 154 -2.90 6.41 1.13
C PHE A 154 -3.57 5.14 1.64
N PHE A 155 -2.77 4.19 2.09
CA PHE A 155 -3.25 2.95 2.69
C PHE A 155 -2.74 2.86 4.11
N PHE A 156 -3.65 2.95 5.07
CA PHE A 156 -3.33 2.89 6.50
C PHE A 156 -3.74 1.55 7.06
N ALA A 157 -2.88 0.97 7.87
CA ALA A 157 -3.19 -0.23 8.63
C ALA A 157 -3.09 0.06 10.12
N THR A 158 -4.04 -0.48 10.90
CA THR A 158 -4.09 -0.31 12.34
C THR A 158 -4.75 -1.51 12.99
N THR A 159 -4.41 -1.74 14.25
CA THR A 159 -5.04 -2.77 15.09
C THR A 159 -6.26 -2.26 15.86
#